data_7663658d6daedb5a8a4c1e1c990021af
#
_entry.id   7663658d6daedb5a8a4c1e1c990021af
#
_cell.length_a   1.000
_cell.length_b   1.000
_cell.length_c   1.000
_cell.angle_alpha   90.00
_cell.angle_beta   90.00
_cell.angle_gamma   90.00
#
_symmetry.space_group_name_H-M   'P 1'
#
loop_
_entity.id
_entity.type
_entity.pdbx_description
1 polymer ?
#
loop_
_entity_poly.entity_id
_entity_poly.type
_entity_poly.pdbx_seq_one_letter_code
_entity_poly.pdbx_strand_id
1 'polypeptide(L)'
;MARKAAKQLLQKTGVDPDTIDALVVATSTADYTFPSTASIVVGKIGLKNAMAFDFWGACCGFIYSLDVVSSMIQSGRYKKIILIGADKMSSVTDYKDRSTCPLFGDGAGAMLIEATEEEGIGLMDSYLRTDGKGLPFLHMKAGGSVCPPSHFTIDHRLHYLYQEGRTVFRYAVTNMSNDCVLIAERNGL
;
A
#
# COMPACT_ATOMS: atom_id res chain seq x y z
N MET A 1 8.74 -6.50 7.85
CA MET A 1 9.09 -5.08 7.63
C MET A 1 8.07 -4.18 8.29
N ALA A 2 6.77 -4.31 8.02
CA ALA A 2 5.68 -3.50 8.59
C ALA A 2 5.76 -3.34 10.14
N ARG A 3 5.97 -4.46 10.88
CA ARG A 3 6.15 -4.41 12.33
C ARG A 3 7.29 -3.48 12.79
N LYS A 4 8.43 -3.46 12.06
CA LYS A 4 9.55 -2.59 12.42
C LYS A 4 9.18 -1.12 12.20
N ALA A 5 8.54 -0.81 11.09
CA ALA A 5 8.07 0.55 10.78
C ALA A 5 7.08 1.04 11.84
N ALA A 6 6.08 0.23 12.20
CA ALA A 6 5.13 0.56 13.26
C ALA A 6 5.80 0.80 14.61
N LYS A 7 6.75 -0.06 15.03
CA LYS A 7 7.49 0.14 16.29
C LYS A 7 8.30 1.42 16.29
N GLN A 8 8.97 1.73 15.18
CA GLN A 8 9.73 2.97 15.06
C GLN A 8 8.81 4.20 15.11
N LEU A 9 7.64 4.12 14.49
CA LEU A 9 6.64 5.18 14.55
C LEU A 9 6.20 5.44 16.00
N LEU A 10 5.77 4.40 16.72
CA LEU A 10 5.37 4.51 18.12
C LEU A 10 6.48 5.10 19.00
N GLN A 11 7.72 4.67 18.80
CA GLN A 11 8.88 5.20 19.53
C GLN A 11 9.17 6.67 19.23
N LYS A 12 9.01 7.09 17.95
CA LYS A 12 9.28 8.48 17.53
C LYS A 12 8.19 9.45 17.97
N THR A 13 6.93 9.01 17.95
CA THR A 13 5.78 9.86 18.29
C THR A 13 5.49 9.88 19.79
N GLY A 14 5.89 8.83 20.52
CA GLY A 14 5.54 8.66 21.92
C GLY A 14 4.04 8.42 22.17
N VAL A 15 3.27 8.18 21.09
CA VAL A 15 1.83 7.93 21.21
C VAL A 15 1.55 6.67 22.02
N ASP A 16 0.57 6.76 22.92
CA ASP A 16 0.12 5.62 23.69
C ASP A 16 -0.54 4.56 22.77
N PRO A 17 0.00 3.33 22.69
CA PRO A 17 -0.53 2.27 21.85
C PRO A 17 -2.00 1.94 22.11
N ASP A 18 -2.46 2.12 23.35
CA ASP A 18 -3.86 1.82 23.74
C ASP A 18 -4.85 2.86 23.17
N THR A 19 -4.36 4.00 22.64
CA THR A 19 -5.18 5.04 22.00
C THR A 19 -5.31 4.87 20.49
N ILE A 20 -4.68 3.86 19.90
CA ILE A 20 -4.76 3.60 18.46
C ILE A 20 -6.06 2.86 18.14
N ASP A 21 -6.90 3.46 17.29
CA ASP A 21 -8.20 2.92 16.90
C ASP A 21 -8.12 1.91 15.74
N ALA A 22 -7.15 2.10 14.84
CA ALA A 22 -6.96 1.20 13.70
C ALA A 22 -5.51 1.13 13.24
N LEU A 23 -5.17 0.00 12.59
CA LEU A 23 -3.92 -0.18 11.88
C LEU A 23 -4.22 -0.75 10.49
N VAL A 24 -3.79 -0.03 9.44
CA VAL A 24 -3.97 -0.39 8.04
C VAL A 24 -2.62 -0.65 7.41
N VAL A 25 -2.49 -1.76 6.67
CA VAL A 25 -1.29 -2.07 5.90
C VAL A 25 -1.61 -2.10 4.42
N ALA A 26 -1.09 -1.15 3.67
CA ALA A 26 -1.08 -1.18 2.21
C ALA A 26 0.05 -2.12 1.75
N THR A 27 -0.32 -3.25 1.16
CA THR A 27 0.64 -4.26 0.69
C THR A 27 0.09 -5.08 -0.47
N SER A 28 0.96 -5.45 -1.40
CA SER A 28 0.70 -6.43 -2.47
C SER A 28 1.44 -7.75 -2.22
N THR A 29 2.23 -7.81 -1.16
CA THR A 29 3.07 -8.95 -0.79
C THR A 29 2.83 -9.34 0.66
N ALA A 30 1.56 -9.54 1.01
CA ALA A 30 1.15 -9.95 2.35
C ALA A 30 1.91 -11.18 2.85
N ASP A 31 2.15 -11.28 4.17
CA ASP A 31 2.84 -12.41 4.78
C ASP A 31 2.10 -13.74 4.52
N TYR A 32 0.77 -13.70 4.49
CA TYR A 32 -0.13 -14.83 4.26
C TYR A 32 -1.36 -14.37 3.46
N THR A 33 -2.04 -15.30 2.81
CA THR A 33 -3.36 -15.01 2.21
C THR A 33 -4.38 -14.61 3.30
N PHE A 34 -4.31 -15.25 4.45
CA PHE A 34 -5.00 -14.92 5.70
C PHE A 34 -4.23 -15.52 6.88
N PRO A 35 -4.24 -14.91 8.08
CA PRO A 35 -4.82 -13.60 8.40
C PRO A 35 -4.07 -12.45 7.72
N SER A 36 -4.67 -11.23 7.77
CA SER A 36 -4.03 -10.04 7.22
C SER A 36 -2.69 -9.71 7.90
N THR A 37 -1.77 -9.10 7.16
CA THR A 37 -0.50 -8.60 7.71
C THR A 37 -0.75 -7.59 8.83
N ALA A 38 -1.76 -6.73 8.67
CA ALA A 38 -2.17 -5.77 9.70
C ALA A 38 -2.55 -6.45 11.02
N SER A 39 -3.38 -7.51 10.98
CA SER A 39 -3.75 -8.28 12.18
C SER A 39 -2.55 -8.89 12.88
N ILE A 40 -1.59 -9.42 12.10
CA ILE A 40 -0.35 -9.96 12.64
C ILE A 40 0.49 -8.87 13.30
N VAL A 41 0.56 -7.69 12.69
CA VAL A 41 1.31 -6.55 13.24
C VAL A 41 0.70 -6.08 14.54
N VAL A 42 -0.61 -5.89 14.60
CA VAL A 42 -1.36 -5.50 15.82
C VAL A 42 -1.00 -6.43 16.99
N GLY A 43 -1.10 -7.75 16.78
CA GLY A 43 -0.75 -8.73 17.82
C GLY A 43 0.72 -8.66 18.25
N LYS A 44 1.65 -8.42 17.29
CA LYS A 44 3.09 -8.38 17.56
C LYS A 44 3.60 -7.07 18.20
N ILE A 45 2.83 -5.98 18.13
CA ILE A 45 3.20 -4.70 18.75
C ILE A 45 2.33 -4.34 19.95
N GLY A 46 1.30 -5.17 20.25
CA GLY A 46 0.50 -5.07 21.45
C GLY A 46 -0.59 -3.99 21.41
N LEU A 47 -1.16 -3.66 20.25
CA LEU A 47 -2.32 -2.79 20.16
C LEU A 47 -3.57 -3.56 20.61
N LYS A 48 -4.18 -3.17 21.71
CA LYS A 48 -5.30 -3.92 22.30
C LYS A 48 -6.66 -3.57 21.70
N ASN A 49 -6.81 -2.31 21.24
CA ASN A 49 -8.10 -1.73 20.85
C ASN A 49 -8.23 -1.50 19.34
N ALA A 50 -7.16 -1.72 18.59
CA ALA A 50 -7.10 -1.36 17.18
C ALA A 50 -7.81 -2.39 16.29
N MET A 51 -8.69 -1.92 15.42
CA MET A 51 -9.14 -2.65 14.24
C MET A 51 -7.98 -2.79 13.24
N ALA A 52 -7.91 -3.89 12.49
CA ALA A 52 -6.82 -4.09 11.54
C ALA A 52 -7.26 -4.75 10.23
N PHE A 53 -6.78 -4.24 9.10
CA PHE A 53 -6.97 -4.83 7.79
C PHE A 53 -5.84 -4.46 6.82
N ASP A 54 -5.64 -5.30 5.80
CA ASP A 54 -4.74 -4.99 4.69
C ASP A 54 -5.52 -4.29 3.58
N PHE A 55 -4.88 -3.31 2.95
CA PHE A 55 -5.39 -2.61 1.77
C PHE A 55 -4.63 -3.09 0.53
N TRP A 56 -5.36 -3.67 -0.41
CA TRP A 56 -4.79 -4.19 -1.65
C TRP A 56 -5.02 -3.22 -2.81
N GLY A 57 -4.05 -2.40 -3.11
CA GLY A 57 -4.13 -1.40 -4.17
C GLY A 57 -2.87 -1.32 -5.03
N ALA A 58 -2.04 -2.35 -5.00
CA ALA A 58 -0.74 -2.40 -5.69
C ALA A 58 0.09 -1.13 -5.42
N CYS A 59 0.78 -0.58 -6.43
CA CYS A 59 1.63 0.59 -6.29
C CYS A 59 0.87 1.85 -5.80
N CYS A 60 -0.44 1.94 -6.04
CA CYS A 60 -1.29 3.03 -5.56
C CYS A 60 -1.87 2.77 -4.17
N GLY A 61 -1.63 1.58 -3.59
CA GLY A 61 -2.27 1.13 -2.36
C GLY A 61 -2.09 2.09 -1.19
N PHE A 62 -0.90 2.69 -1.04
CA PHE A 62 -0.67 3.65 0.04
C PHE A 62 -1.51 4.92 -0.14
N ILE A 63 -1.56 5.50 -1.34
CA ILE A 63 -2.34 6.73 -1.60
C ILE A 63 -3.84 6.45 -1.47
N TYR A 64 -4.33 5.33 -1.99
CA TYR A 64 -5.72 4.93 -1.85
C TYR A 64 -6.10 4.69 -0.37
N SER A 65 -5.23 4.02 0.38
CA SER A 65 -5.47 3.80 1.79
C SER A 65 -5.37 5.08 2.62
N LEU A 66 -4.55 6.05 2.21
CA LEU A 66 -4.49 7.37 2.85
C LEU A 66 -5.83 8.11 2.73
N ASP A 67 -6.45 8.11 1.57
CA ASP A 67 -7.78 8.69 1.33
C ASP A 67 -8.86 7.99 2.17
N VAL A 68 -8.86 6.65 2.17
CA VAL A 68 -9.80 5.86 2.99
C VAL A 68 -9.61 6.15 4.48
N VAL A 69 -8.39 6.15 4.99
CA VAL A 69 -8.08 6.43 6.40
C VAL A 69 -8.47 7.84 6.78
N SER A 70 -8.23 8.83 5.90
CA SER A 70 -8.67 10.21 6.11
C SER A 70 -10.19 10.30 6.23
N SER A 71 -10.92 9.60 5.36
CA SER A 71 -12.38 9.52 5.44
C SER A 71 -12.87 8.83 6.72
N MET A 72 -12.15 7.80 7.21
CA MET A 72 -12.45 7.16 8.51
C MET A 72 -12.29 8.17 9.66
N ILE A 73 -11.23 8.98 9.67
CA ILE A 73 -11.03 10.04 10.67
C ILE A 73 -12.13 11.10 10.56
N GLN A 74 -12.43 11.59 9.37
CA GLN A 74 -13.45 12.61 9.12
C GLN A 74 -14.85 12.14 9.54
N SER A 75 -15.13 10.84 9.54
CA SER A 75 -16.38 10.30 10.05
C SER A 75 -16.59 10.53 11.56
N GLY A 76 -15.56 10.95 12.29
CA GLY A 76 -15.56 11.14 13.74
C GLY A 76 -15.51 9.86 14.57
N ARG A 77 -15.59 8.68 13.90
CA ARG A 77 -15.58 7.38 14.60
C ARG A 77 -14.18 6.95 15.03
N TYR A 78 -13.16 7.30 14.27
CA TYR A 78 -11.77 6.99 14.54
C TYR A 78 -10.99 8.29 14.74
N LYS A 79 -10.04 8.30 15.66
CA LYS A 79 -9.25 9.48 16.01
C LYS A 79 -7.77 9.31 15.70
N LYS A 80 -7.26 8.08 15.82
CA LYS A 80 -5.84 7.76 15.62
C LYS A 80 -5.68 6.47 14.84
N ILE A 81 -5.08 6.57 13.67
CA ILE A 81 -4.88 5.41 12.77
C ILE A 81 -3.41 5.33 12.38
N ILE A 82 -2.83 4.14 12.49
CA ILE A 82 -1.50 3.85 11.91
C ILE A 82 -1.71 3.32 10.49
N LEU A 83 -1.18 4.04 9.50
CA LEU A 83 -1.11 3.60 8.11
C LEU A 83 0.32 3.17 7.78
N ILE A 84 0.46 1.98 7.20
CA ILE A 84 1.75 1.40 6.83
C ILE A 84 1.72 1.04 5.35
N GLY A 85 2.74 1.46 4.60
CA GLY A 85 3.06 0.88 3.30
C GLY A 85 4.18 -0.14 3.50
N ALA A 86 4.01 -1.37 3.02
CA ALA A 86 5.04 -2.40 3.18
C ALA A 86 4.97 -3.45 2.08
N ASP A 87 6.04 -3.55 1.29
CA ASP A 87 6.14 -4.59 0.28
C ASP A 87 7.49 -5.31 0.31
N LYS A 88 7.44 -6.64 0.16
CA LYS A 88 8.59 -7.50 -0.04
C LYS A 88 8.64 -7.93 -1.51
N MET A 89 9.02 -6.99 -2.38
CA MET A 89 9.06 -7.21 -3.82
C MET A 89 10.08 -8.27 -4.23
N SER A 90 11.11 -8.51 -3.43
CA SER A 90 12.08 -9.59 -3.66
C SER A 90 11.45 -10.98 -3.72
N SER A 91 10.27 -11.18 -3.14
CA SER A 91 9.55 -12.46 -3.16
C SER A 91 8.83 -12.74 -4.49
N VAL A 92 8.56 -11.71 -5.29
CA VAL A 92 7.82 -11.78 -6.55
C VAL A 92 8.62 -11.27 -7.76
N THR A 93 9.88 -10.88 -7.55
CA THR A 93 10.78 -10.41 -8.62
C THR A 93 11.52 -11.59 -9.23
N ASP A 94 11.47 -11.71 -10.55
CA ASP A 94 12.27 -12.67 -11.29
C ASP A 94 13.70 -12.15 -11.50
N TYR A 95 14.65 -12.65 -10.72
CA TYR A 95 16.06 -12.27 -10.86
C TYR A 95 16.76 -12.78 -12.13
N LYS A 96 16.07 -13.57 -12.97
CA LYS A 96 16.51 -13.93 -14.32
C LYS A 96 16.05 -12.91 -15.36
N ASP A 97 15.01 -12.14 -15.07
CA ASP A 97 14.52 -11.07 -15.94
C ASP A 97 15.25 -9.75 -15.64
N ARG A 98 16.23 -9.42 -16.47
CA ARG A 98 17.04 -8.20 -16.34
C ARG A 98 16.27 -6.91 -16.62
N SER A 99 15.08 -7.00 -17.18
CA SER A 99 14.24 -5.82 -17.46
C SER A 99 13.46 -5.36 -16.22
N THR A 100 13.18 -6.25 -15.28
CA THR A 100 12.38 -5.98 -14.09
C THR A 100 13.16 -6.05 -12.79
N CYS A 101 14.14 -6.95 -12.67
CA CYS A 101 14.85 -7.18 -11.41
C CYS A 101 15.55 -5.98 -10.78
N PRO A 102 16.06 -4.96 -11.51
CA PRO A 102 16.66 -3.77 -10.89
C PRO A 102 15.65 -2.73 -10.44
N LEU A 103 14.34 -2.89 -10.78
CA LEU A 103 13.32 -1.87 -10.57
C LEU A 103 12.60 -2.00 -9.22
N PHE A 104 12.58 -3.20 -8.64
CA PHE A 104 11.76 -3.52 -7.47
C PHE A 104 12.60 -3.91 -6.27
N GLY A 105 12.26 -3.36 -5.11
CA GLY A 105 12.95 -3.64 -3.85
C GLY A 105 11.99 -3.76 -2.67
N ASP A 106 12.54 -4.15 -1.54
CA ASP A 106 11.82 -4.34 -0.30
C ASP A 106 11.83 -3.04 0.52
N GLY A 107 10.69 -2.66 1.06
CA GLY A 107 10.59 -1.45 1.87
C GLY A 107 9.35 -1.44 2.76
N ALA A 108 9.39 -0.62 3.81
CA ALA A 108 8.24 -0.30 4.63
C ALA A 108 8.40 1.08 5.28
N GLY A 109 7.29 1.82 5.31
CA GLY A 109 7.14 3.09 6.03
C GLY A 109 5.83 3.10 6.81
N ALA A 110 5.76 3.90 7.87
CA ALA A 110 4.56 4.04 8.69
C ALA A 110 4.28 5.51 8.98
N MET A 111 3.00 5.87 9.03
CA MET A 111 2.49 7.20 9.33
C MET A 111 1.41 7.08 10.41
N LEU A 112 1.42 8.00 11.37
CA LEU A 112 0.31 8.21 12.29
C LEU A 112 -0.59 9.30 11.72
N ILE A 113 -1.87 9.02 11.61
CA ILE A 113 -2.90 9.95 11.14
C ILE A 113 -3.85 10.18 12.31
N GLU A 114 -4.02 11.45 12.67
CA GLU A 114 -4.82 11.87 13.80
C GLU A 114 -5.85 12.90 13.38
N ALA A 115 -6.98 12.91 14.10
CA ALA A 115 -7.94 13.99 13.99
C ALA A 115 -7.32 15.28 14.52
N THR A 116 -7.52 16.38 13.80
CA THR A 116 -7.15 17.73 14.23
C THR A 116 -8.31 18.68 13.98
N GLU A 117 -8.45 19.70 14.83
CA GLU A 117 -9.38 20.81 14.64
C GLU A 117 -8.66 22.04 14.05
N GLU A 118 -7.35 21.93 13.80
CA GLU A 118 -6.56 22.99 13.24
C GLU A 118 -6.82 23.13 11.73
N GLU A 119 -7.36 24.26 11.31
CA GLU A 119 -7.69 24.52 9.92
C GLU A 119 -6.44 24.56 9.03
N GLY A 120 -6.56 24.00 7.82
CA GLY A 120 -5.48 24.01 6.82
C GLY A 120 -4.40 22.95 7.05
N ILE A 121 -4.53 22.08 8.05
CA ILE A 121 -3.58 20.98 8.31
C ILE A 121 -4.23 19.64 7.96
N GLY A 122 -3.50 18.81 7.25
CA GLY A 122 -3.90 17.43 6.92
C GLY A 122 -3.93 17.14 5.43
N LEU A 123 -4.72 16.14 5.03
CA LEU A 123 -4.98 15.82 3.64
C LEU A 123 -5.96 16.84 3.06
N MET A 124 -5.48 17.75 2.22
CA MET A 124 -6.28 18.82 1.63
C MET A 124 -7.21 18.30 0.53
N ASP A 125 -6.70 17.43 -0.34
CA ASP A 125 -7.41 16.92 -1.51
C ASP A 125 -6.83 15.58 -1.96
N SER A 126 -7.62 14.80 -2.68
CA SER A 126 -7.17 13.57 -3.34
C SER A 126 -7.80 13.43 -4.72
N TYR A 127 -7.04 12.84 -5.65
CA TYR A 127 -7.53 12.50 -6.97
C TYR A 127 -7.13 11.07 -7.31
N LEU A 128 -8.10 10.17 -7.25
CA LEU A 128 -7.88 8.73 -7.38
C LEU A 128 -8.66 8.20 -8.57
N ARG A 129 -8.01 7.35 -9.38
CA ARG A 129 -8.67 6.67 -10.49
C ARG A 129 -7.95 5.36 -10.83
N THR A 130 -8.66 4.48 -11.53
CA THR A 130 -8.15 3.18 -11.94
C THR A 130 -8.45 2.94 -13.41
N ASP A 131 -7.47 2.40 -14.14
CA ASP A 131 -7.66 1.90 -15.50
C ASP A 131 -7.36 0.39 -15.57
N GLY A 132 -8.42 -0.42 -15.55
CA GLY A 132 -8.32 -1.88 -15.63
C GLY A 132 -7.80 -2.42 -16.97
N LYS A 133 -7.68 -1.59 -18.02
CA LYS A 133 -7.10 -1.98 -19.31
C LYS A 133 -5.60 -2.25 -19.23
N GLY A 134 -4.95 -1.84 -18.15
CA GLY A 134 -3.53 -2.06 -17.90
C GLY A 134 -3.14 -3.50 -17.56
N LEU A 135 -4.10 -4.39 -17.29
CA LEU A 135 -3.83 -5.77 -16.92
C LEU A 135 -2.81 -6.51 -17.81
N PRO A 136 -2.83 -6.41 -19.15
CA PRO A 136 -1.86 -7.11 -19.98
C PRO A 136 -0.41 -6.65 -19.80
N PHE A 137 -0.20 -5.44 -19.30
CA PHE A 137 1.11 -4.78 -19.25
C PHE A 137 1.82 -4.86 -17.91
N LEU A 138 1.07 -5.12 -16.82
CA LEU A 138 1.62 -5.23 -15.47
C LEU A 138 0.76 -6.17 -14.63
N HIS A 139 1.27 -7.35 -14.35
CA HIS A 139 0.54 -8.36 -13.59
C HIS A 139 1.46 -9.45 -13.01
N MET A 140 0.91 -10.22 -12.10
CA MET A 140 1.44 -11.53 -11.68
C MET A 140 0.42 -12.59 -12.10
N LYS A 141 0.78 -13.48 -13.03
CA LYS A 141 -0.17 -14.34 -13.72
C LYS A 141 -0.75 -15.44 -12.84
N ALA A 142 0.05 -16.01 -11.94
CA ALA A 142 -0.37 -17.10 -11.07
C ALA A 142 -0.32 -16.70 -9.59
N GLY A 143 -1.01 -17.48 -8.77
CA GLY A 143 -1.13 -17.26 -7.33
C GLY A 143 -2.50 -16.81 -6.87
N GLY A 144 -3.35 -16.34 -7.80
CA GLY A 144 -4.75 -16.00 -7.54
C GLY A 144 -5.73 -17.10 -7.97
N SER A 145 -7.02 -16.84 -7.79
CA SER A 145 -8.10 -17.82 -8.07
C SER A 145 -8.26 -18.17 -9.55
N VAL A 146 -7.87 -17.27 -10.46
CA VAL A 146 -7.93 -17.55 -11.93
C VAL A 146 -6.83 -18.52 -12.35
N CYS A 147 -5.67 -18.47 -11.71
CA CYS A 147 -4.53 -19.33 -11.99
C CYS A 147 -3.88 -19.75 -10.66
N PRO A 148 -4.45 -20.73 -9.96
CA PRO A 148 -3.93 -21.18 -8.67
C PRO A 148 -2.53 -21.78 -8.78
N PRO A 149 -1.76 -21.82 -7.67
CA PRO A 149 -0.46 -22.45 -7.63
C PRO A 149 -0.53 -23.93 -8.03
N SER A 150 0.41 -24.37 -8.87
CA SER A 150 0.57 -25.76 -9.31
C SER A 150 2.02 -26.01 -9.75
N HIS A 151 2.42 -27.24 -9.92
CA HIS A 151 3.74 -27.56 -10.49
C HIS A 151 3.95 -26.87 -11.85
N PHE A 152 2.91 -26.88 -12.69
CA PHE A 152 2.94 -26.17 -13.98
C PHE A 152 3.26 -24.69 -13.82
N THR A 153 2.56 -23.98 -12.90
CA THR A 153 2.74 -22.53 -12.73
C THR A 153 4.10 -22.17 -12.12
N ILE A 154 4.67 -23.07 -11.31
CA ILE A 154 6.01 -22.92 -10.74
C ILE A 154 7.07 -23.13 -11.83
N ASP A 155 6.99 -24.23 -12.57
CA ASP A 155 7.95 -24.57 -13.62
C ASP A 155 7.98 -23.52 -14.74
N HIS A 156 6.81 -22.93 -15.04
CA HIS A 156 6.67 -21.85 -16.03
C HIS A 156 6.88 -20.46 -15.46
N ARG A 157 7.31 -20.34 -14.19
CA ARG A 157 7.68 -19.07 -13.54
C ARG A 157 6.55 -18.02 -13.51
N LEU A 158 5.28 -18.46 -13.45
CA LEU A 158 4.12 -17.55 -13.54
C LEU A 158 3.83 -16.80 -12.24
N HIS A 159 4.57 -17.07 -11.16
CA HIS A 159 4.48 -16.41 -9.85
C HIS A 159 5.35 -15.17 -9.72
N TYR A 160 6.00 -14.75 -10.80
CA TYR A 160 6.78 -13.52 -10.83
C TYR A 160 6.03 -12.39 -11.51
N LEU A 161 6.37 -11.17 -11.09
CA LEU A 161 5.83 -9.96 -11.66
C LEU A 161 6.28 -9.82 -13.12
N TYR A 162 5.32 -9.62 -14.01
CA TYR A 162 5.55 -9.27 -15.41
C TYR A 162 5.29 -7.78 -15.62
N GLN A 163 6.17 -7.11 -16.38
CA GLN A 163 6.02 -5.72 -16.76
C GLN A 163 6.44 -5.48 -18.20
N GLU A 164 5.55 -4.94 -19.01
CA GLU A 164 5.88 -4.35 -20.30
C GLU A 164 6.33 -2.89 -20.08
N GLY A 165 7.62 -2.71 -19.79
CA GLY A 165 8.18 -1.50 -19.22
C GLY A 165 7.91 -0.24 -20.02
N ARG A 166 7.99 -0.32 -21.37
CA ARG A 166 7.80 0.85 -22.25
C ARG A 166 6.38 1.42 -22.15
N THR A 167 5.37 0.55 -22.19
CA THR A 167 3.95 0.96 -22.12
C THR A 167 3.62 1.48 -20.73
N VAL A 168 4.05 0.76 -19.68
CA VAL A 168 3.86 1.18 -18.29
C VAL A 168 4.51 2.53 -18.02
N PHE A 169 5.76 2.73 -18.45
CA PHE A 169 6.47 3.99 -18.27
C PHE A 169 5.74 5.16 -18.96
N ARG A 170 5.37 4.99 -20.24
CA ARG A 170 4.66 6.04 -20.98
C ARG A 170 3.33 6.42 -20.31
N TYR A 171 2.56 5.41 -19.91
CA TYR A 171 1.29 5.61 -19.23
C TYR A 171 1.49 6.36 -17.91
N ALA A 172 2.45 5.90 -17.08
CA ALA A 172 2.73 6.51 -15.79
C ALA A 172 3.16 7.98 -15.93
N VAL A 173 4.16 8.26 -16.75
CA VAL A 173 4.67 9.64 -16.94
C VAL A 173 3.57 10.59 -17.39
N THR A 174 2.76 10.17 -18.37
CA THR A 174 1.69 11.04 -18.89
C THR A 174 0.60 11.28 -17.87
N ASN A 175 0.06 10.22 -17.27
CA ASN A 175 -1.10 10.36 -16.38
C ASN A 175 -0.72 10.97 -15.03
N MET A 176 0.37 10.53 -14.41
CA MET A 176 0.80 11.10 -13.12
C MET A 176 1.13 12.58 -13.23
N SER A 177 1.78 13.02 -14.32
CA SER A 177 2.05 14.45 -14.53
C SER A 177 0.74 15.24 -14.65
N ASN A 178 -0.21 14.75 -15.44
CA ASN A 178 -1.52 15.39 -15.59
C ASN A 178 -2.29 15.44 -14.26
N ASP A 179 -2.24 14.36 -13.48
CA ASP A 179 -2.92 14.27 -12.19
C ASP A 179 -2.29 15.23 -11.17
N CYS A 180 -0.95 15.40 -11.18
CA CYS A 180 -0.27 16.37 -10.34
C CYS A 180 -0.66 17.82 -10.70
N VAL A 181 -0.72 18.16 -11.99
CA VAL A 181 -1.16 19.48 -12.43
C VAL A 181 -2.60 19.72 -12.01
N LEU A 182 -3.49 18.76 -12.27
CA LEU A 182 -4.91 18.86 -11.94
C LEU A 182 -5.14 19.11 -10.45
N ILE A 183 -4.46 18.37 -9.57
CA ILE A 183 -4.66 18.53 -8.12
C ILE A 183 -4.06 19.85 -7.61
N ALA A 184 -2.95 20.30 -8.18
CA ALA A 184 -2.37 21.60 -7.87
C ALA A 184 -3.32 22.74 -8.25
N GLU A 185 -3.83 22.74 -9.49
CA GLU A 185 -4.79 23.74 -9.97
C GLU A 185 -6.07 23.79 -9.14
N ARG A 186 -6.62 22.61 -8.76
CA ARG A 186 -7.82 22.53 -7.90
C ARG A 186 -7.63 23.17 -6.54
N ASN A 187 -6.40 23.22 -6.05
CA ASN A 187 -6.03 23.77 -4.73
C ASN A 187 -5.37 25.15 -4.82
N GLY A 188 -5.33 25.78 -6.01
CA GLY A 188 -4.78 27.12 -6.18
C GLY A 188 -3.24 27.19 -6.04
N LEU A 189 -2.53 26.09 -6.34
CA LEU A 189 -1.07 25.95 -6.28
C LEU A 189 -0.43 26.00 -7.66
#